data_3d7b6ecb87a5398d3ca3935b4e89e9fd
#
_entry.id   3d7b6ecb87a5398d3ca3935b4e89e9fd
#
_cell.length_a   1.000
_cell.length_b   1.000
_cell.length_c   1.000
_cell.angle_alpha   90.00
_cell.angle_beta   90.00
_cell.angle_gamma   90.00
#
_symmetry.space_group_name_H-M   'P 1'
#
loop_
_entity.id
_entity.type
_entity.pdbx_description
1 polymer ?
#
loop_
_entity_poly.entity_id
_entity_poly.type
_entity_poly.pdbx_seq_one_letter_code
_entity_poly.pdbx_strand_id
1 'polypeptide(L)'
;MAEELGIAEVHSELLPEDKVTQVERLLGEGAPGKYLAFVGDGINDAPVLARADLGAAMGGIGSDAAIEAADIVLMDDDPRKLSLAMRISRKTMRLVWQNIVFALAVKAVCLVLGALGIANMWVAIFADVGVMVLCVLNAARALNTKHM
;
A
#
# COMPACT_ATOMS: atom_id res chain seq x y z
N MET A 1 28.35 -10.86 -8.64
CA MET A 1 26.89 -11.11 -8.48
C MET A 1 26.14 -9.88 -7.97
N ALA A 2 26.47 -9.29 -6.79
CA ALA A 2 25.83 -8.06 -6.32
C ALA A 2 26.07 -6.85 -7.24
N GLU A 3 27.29 -6.65 -7.70
CA GLU A 3 27.65 -5.62 -8.69
C GLU A 3 26.91 -5.77 -10.02
N GLU A 4 26.73 -7.00 -10.51
CA GLU A 4 25.99 -7.31 -11.74
C GLU A 4 24.51 -6.97 -11.62
N LEU A 5 23.96 -7.05 -10.40
CA LEU A 5 22.56 -6.72 -10.07
C LEU A 5 22.35 -5.25 -9.70
N GLY A 6 23.43 -4.46 -9.64
CA GLY A 6 23.35 -3.05 -9.26
C GLY A 6 22.96 -2.81 -7.81
N ILE A 7 23.24 -3.77 -6.90
CA ILE A 7 22.96 -3.65 -5.47
C ILE A 7 24.00 -2.71 -4.85
N ALA A 8 23.52 -1.66 -4.20
CA ALA A 8 24.36 -0.59 -3.68
C ALA A 8 25.13 -0.99 -2.40
N GLU A 9 24.56 -1.84 -1.56
CA GLU A 9 25.13 -2.25 -0.28
C GLU A 9 24.83 -3.73 -0.02
N VAL A 10 25.82 -4.48 0.45
CA VAL A 10 25.69 -5.92 0.71
C VAL A 10 26.21 -6.24 2.09
N HIS A 11 25.36 -6.85 2.90
CA HIS A 11 25.73 -7.39 4.20
C HIS A 11 25.54 -8.90 4.16
N SER A 12 26.63 -9.66 4.32
CA SER A 12 26.63 -11.14 4.34
C SER A 12 26.89 -11.66 5.75
N GLU A 13 26.49 -12.90 5.98
CA GLU A 13 26.78 -13.64 7.24
C GLU A 13 26.17 -13.00 8.51
N LEU A 14 25.06 -12.27 8.36
CA LEU A 14 24.37 -11.65 9.48
C LEU A 14 23.60 -12.68 10.30
N LEU A 15 23.77 -12.64 11.63
CA LEU A 15 22.89 -13.30 12.57
C LEU A 15 21.51 -12.59 12.63
N PRO A 16 20.45 -13.23 13.11
CA PRO A 16 19.12 -12.60 13.19
C PRO A 16 19.12 -11.26 13.93
N GLU A 17 19.90 -11.14 15.01
CA GLU A 17 20.04 -9.91 15.79
C GLU A 17 20.77 -8.80 14.99
N ASP A 18 21.78 -9.18 14.20
CA ASP A 18 22.50 -8.25 13.35
C ASP A 18 21.62 -7.69 12.25
N LYS A 19 20.70 -8.49 11.70
CA LYS A 19 19.72 -8.05 10.70
C LYS A 19 18.81 -6.95 11.28
N VAL A 20 18.31 -7.12 12.50
CA VAL A 20 17.49 -6.11 13.19
C VAL A 20 18.29 -4.83 13.38
N THR A 21 19.53 -4.93 13.87
CA THR A 21 20.42 -3.78 14.06
C THR A 21 20.68 -3.01 12.75
N GLN A 22 20.87 -3.74 11.64
CA GLN A 22 21.05 -3.10 10.33
C GLN A 22 19.79 -2.39 9.84
N VAL A 23 18.61 -2.99 10.05
CA VAL A 23 17.33 -2.35 9.71
C VAL A 23 17.12 -1.10 10.55
N GLU A 24 17.41 -1.13 11.85
CA GLU A 24 17.31 0.05 12.73
C GLU A 24 18.27 1.16 12.31
N ARG A 25 19.49 0.81 11.90
CA ARG A 25 20.46 1.76 11.34
C ARG A 25 19.90 2.43 10.09
N LEU A 26 19.41 1.64 9.13
CA LEU A 26 18.86 2.14 7.86
C LEU A 26 17.62 3.01 8.09
N LEU A 27 16.77 2.67 9.06
CA LEU A 27 15.62 3.49 9.45
C LEU A 27 16.07 4.85 10.03
N GLY A 28 17.16 4.84 10.85
CA GLY A 28 17.73 6.05 11.43
C GLY A 28 18.43 6.96 10.41
N GLU A 29 19.00 6.39 9.36
CA GLU A 29 19.68 7.10 8.27
C GLU A 29 18.72 7.54 7.14
N GLY A 30 17.46 7.08 7.20
CA GLY A 30 16.43 7.37 6.20
C GLY A 30 16.13 8.85 6.05
N ALA A 31 16.13 9.35 4.82
CA ALA A 31 15.72 10.73 4.55
C ALA A 31 14.22 10.91 4.81
N PRO A 32 13.75 12.10 5.26
CA PRO A 32 12.34 12.37 5.48
C PRO A 32 11.47 12.00 4.27
N GLY A 33 10.43 11.19 4.51
CA GLY A 33 9.51 10.72 3.46
C GLY A 33 9.99 9.51 2.66
N LYS A 34 11.11 8.90 3.02
CA LYS A 34 11.52 7.57 2.53
C LYS A 34 11.11 6.51 3.53
N TYR A 35 10.72 5.35 3.01
CA TYR A 35 10.30 4.19 3.79
C TYR A 35 11.20 3.01 3.45
N LEU A 36 11.54 2.23 4.47
CA LEU A 36 12.32 1.01 4.34
C LEU A 36 11.39 -0.19 4.17
N ALA A 37 11.48 -0.86 3.04
CA ALA A 37 10.80 -2.13 2.83
C ALA A 37 11.80 -3.27 3.06
N PHE A 38 11.46 -4.21 3.92
CA PHE A 38 12.21 -5.45 4.13
C PHE A 38 11.45 -6.62 3.51
N VAL A 39 12.17 -7.45 2.76
CA VAL A 39 11.63 -8.67 2.13
C VAL A 39 12.37 -9.86 2.69
N GLY A 40 11.65 -10.78 3.32
CA GLY A 40 12.21 -11.99 3.93
C GLY A 40 11.34 -13.22 3.66
N ASP A 41 11.92 -14.41 3.72
CA ASP A 41 11.28 -15.67 3.41
C ASP A 41 11.18 -16.63 4.61
N GLY A 42 11.79 -16.28 5.74
CA GLY A 42 12.01 -17.22 6.83
C GLY A 42 11.43 -16.84 8.19
N ILE A 43 11.33 -17.85 9.04
CA ILE A 43 10.94 -17.74 10.45
C ILE A 43 11.85 -16.77 11.21
N ASN A 44 13.15 -16.78 10.85
CA ASN A 44 14.17 -15.95 11.49
C ASN A 44 14.05 -14.46 11.13
N ASP A 45 13.25 -14.12 10.12
CA ASP A 45 13.07 -12.77 9.64
C ASP A 45 11.84 -12.08 10.25
N ALA A 46 11.00 -12.79 11.00
CA ALA A 46 9.81 -12.23 11.63
C ALA A 46 10.10 -10.98 12.51
N PRO A 47 11.14 -10.94 13.35
CA PRO A 47 11.48 -9.73 14.11
C PRO A 47 11.89 -8.55 13.23
N VAL A 48 12.51 -8.82 12.08
CA VAL A 48 12.98 -7.81 11.12
C VAL A 48 11.80 -7.29 10.29
N LEU A 49 10.91 -8.19 9.86
CA LEU A 49 9.66 -7.85 9.15
C LEU A 49 8.80 -6.89 9.97
N ALA A 50 8.62 -7.19 11.27
CA ALA A 50 7.84 -6.35 12.17
C ALA A 50 8.51 -5.00 12.49
N ARG A 51 9.81 -4.84 12.24
CA ARG A 51 10.57 -3.63 12.57
C ARG A 51 10.69 -2.66 11.41
N ALA A 52 10.64 -3.15 10.17
CA ALA A 52 10.68 -2.32 8.96
C ALA A 52 9.42 -1.45 8.84
N ASP A 53 9.50 -0.36 8.06
CA ASP A 53 8.31 0.43 7.72
C ASP A 53 7.30 -0.36 6.88
N LEU A 54 7.79 -1.36 6.13
CA LEU A 54 7.00 -2.29 5.36
C LEU A 54 7.69 -3.66 5.35
N GLY A 55 7.09 -4.64 5.99
CA GLY A 55 7.51 -6.04 5.97
C GLY A 55 6.80 -6.82 4.88
N ALA A 56 7.54 -7.48 3.99
CA ALA A 56 7.00 -8.38 2.98
C ALA A 56 7.54 -9.80 3.17
N ALA A 57 6.66 -10.74 3.52
CA ALA A 57 7.01 -12.15 3.61
C ALA A 57 6.84 -12.84 2.25
N MET A 58 7.80 -13.69 1.89
CA MET A 58 7.80 -14.51 0.68
C MET A 58 7.51 -15.97 1.04
N GLY A 59 6.81 -16.66 0.13
CA GLY A 59 6.51 -18.08 0.26
C GLY A 59 5.14 -18.38 0.85
N GLY A 60 4.32 -19.12 0.10
CA GLY A 60 2.97 -19.57 0.53
C GLY A 60 2.97 -20.60 1.66
N ILE A 61 4.14 -21.13 2.02
CA ILE A 61 4.39 -22.06 3.13
C ILE A 61 5.36 -21.41 4.14
N GLY A 62 5.44 -20.07 4.13
CA GLY A 62 6.20 -19.32 5.12
C GLY A 62 5.71 -19.66 6.53
N SER A 63 6.60 -19.53 7.52
CA SER A 63 6.17 -19.80 8.90
C SER A 63 5.02 -18.87 9.25
N ASP A 64 4.06 -19.39 10.00
CA ASP A 64 2.95 -18.61 10.54
C ASP A 64 3.44 -17.32 11.22
N ALA A 65 4.60 -17.39 11.87
CA ALA A 65 5.23 -16.22 12.50
C ALA A 65 5.68 -15.14 11.50
N ALA A 66 6.22 -15.50 10.34
CA ALA A 66 6.60 -14.54 9.32
C ALA A 66 5.37 -13.91 8.64
N ILE A 67 4.34 -14.74 8.41
CA ILE A 67 3.05 -14.27 7.86
C ILE A 67 2.36 -13.29 8.81
N GLU A 68 2.38 -13.59 10.13
CA GLU A 68 1.78 -12.74 11.15
C GLU A 68 2.54 -11.41 11.35
N ALA A 69 3.87 -11.43 11.15
CA ALA A 69 4.71 -10.24 11.30
C ALA A 69 4.76 -9.34 10.06
N ALA A 70 4.33 -9.83 8.90
CA ALA A 70 4.44 -9.11 7.63
C ALA A 70 3.19 -8.28 7.31
N ASP A 71 3.39 -7.09 6.74
CA ASP A 71 2.31 -6.26 6.18
C ASP A 71 1.80 -6.80 4.84
N ILE A 72 2.68 -7.46 4.08
CA ILE A 72 2.38 -8.06 2.77
C ILE A 72 2.90 -9.48 2.74
N VAL A 73 2.06 -10.40 2.27
CA VAL A 73 2.46 -11.80 2.02
C VAL A 73 2.40 -12.07 0.52
N LEU A 74 3.55 -12.43 -0.05
CA LEU A 74 3.67 -12.87 -1.44
C LEU A 74 3.56 -14.39 -1.46
N MET A 75 2.43 -14.91 -1.96
CA MET A 75 2.13 -16.35 -1.95
C MET A 75 3.06 -17.20 -2.82
N ASP A 76 3.81 -16.57 -3.72
CA ASP A 76 4.80 -17.21 -4.56
C ASP A 76 6.20 -16.65 -4.26
N ASP A 77 7.24 -17.45 -4.46
CA ASP A 77 8.65 -17.07 -4.29
C ASP A 77 9.19 -16.20 -5.45
N ASP A 78 8.35 -15.33 -6.02
CA ASP A 78 8.74 -14.43 -7.10
C ASP A 78 8.85 -12.98 -6.60
N PRO A 79 10.08 -12.47 -6.38
CA PRO A 79 10.31 -11.10 -5.92
C PRO A 79 9.79 -10.04 -6.90
N ARG A 80 9.57 -10.38 -8.18
CA ARG A 80 8.98 -9.47 -9.18
C ARG A 80 7.54 -9.09 -8.82
N LYS A 81 6.85 -9.91 -8.05
CA LYS A 81 5.49 -9.62 -7.57
C LYS A 81 5.44 -8.45 -6.58
N LEU A 82 6.55 -8.11 -5.94
CA LEU A 82 6.65 -6.90 -5.13
C LEU A 82 6.42 -5.65 -5.99
N SER A 83 7.00 -5.60 -7.19
CA SER A 83 6.77 -4.48 -8.11
C SER A 83 5.32 -4.40 -8.57
N LEU A 84 4.66 -5.54 -8.75
CA LEU A 84 3.24 -5.61 -9.06
C LEU A 84 2.37 -5.11 -7.90
N ALA A 85 2.69 -5.53 -6.66
CA ALA A 85 2.01 -5.06 -5.45
C ALA A 85 2.09 -3.53 -5.32
N MET A 86 3.28 -2.94 -5.55
CA MET A 86 3.47 -1.49 -5.56
C MET A 86 2.63 -0.78 -6.64
N ARG A 87 2.51 -1.37 -7.83
CA ARG A 87 1.67 -0.83 -8.92
C ARG A 87 0.18 -0.87 -8.55
N ILE A 88 -0.27 -1.97 -7.97
CA ILE A 88 -1.65 -2.14 -7.48
C ILE A 88 -1.94 -1.09 -6.40
N SER A 89 -1.07 -0.96 -5.41
CA SER A 89 -1.20 0.04 -4.34
C SER A 89 -1.33 1.46 -4.89
N ARG A 90 -0.44 1.87 -5.80
CA ARG A 90 -0.51 3.20 -6.44
C ARG A 90 -1.81 3.42 -7.21
N LYS A 91 -2.31 2.40 -7.92
CA LYS A 91 -3.60 2.47 -8.62
C LYS A 91 -4.74 2.62 -7.64
N THR A 92 -4.76 1.83 -6.57
CA THR A 92 -5.78 1.88 -5.53
C THR A 92 -5.81 3.26 -4.87
N MET A 93 -4.66 3.79 -4.46
CA MET A 93 -4.57 5.12 -3.87
C MET A 93 -5.07 6.22 -4.82
N ARG A 94 -4.77 6.11 -6.12
CA ARG A 94 -5.31 7.05 -7.11
C ARG A 94 -6.83 7.00 -7.19
N LEU A 95 -7.44 5.81 -7.16
CA LEU A 95 -8.90 5.64 -7.16
C LEU A 95 -9.53 6.18 -5.88
N VAL A 96 -8.90 5.95 -4.73
CA VAL A 96 -9.33 6.51 -3.44
C VAL A 96 -9.35 8.04 -3.49
N TRP A 97 -8.25 8.66 -3.93
CA TRP A 97 -8.18 10.11 -4.05
C TRP A 97 -9.20 10.68 -5.05
N GLN A 98 -9.41 10.01 -6.18
CA GLN A 98 -10.46 10.40 -7.15
C GLN A 98 -11.84 10.40 -6.50
N ASN A 99 -12.18 9.35 -5.73
CA ASN A 99 -13.46 9.25 -5.06
C ASN A 99 -13.62 10.32 -3.98
N ILE A 100 -12.59 10.59 -3.17
CA ILE A 100 -12.63 11.60 -2.12
C ILE A 100 -12.85 12.99 -2.75
N VAL A 101 -12.03 13.37 -3.73
CA VAL A 101 -12.13 14.69 -4.38
C VAL A 101 -13.49 14.85 -5.06
N PHE A 102 -13.96 13.82 -5.78
CA PHE A 102 -15.25 13.84 -6.44
C PHE A 102 -16.40 14.00 -5.43
N ALA A 103 -16.43 13.22 -4.35
CA ALA A 103 -17.47 13.28 -3.34
C ALA A 103 -17.50 14.65 -2.64
N LEU A 104 -16.33 15.19 -2.27
CA LEU A 104 -16.24 16.51 -1.64
C LEU A 104 -16.66 17.64 -2.58
N ALA A 105 -16.29 17.55 -3.86
CA ALA A 105 -16.67 18.56 -4.86
C ALA A 105 -18.20 18.60 -5.05
N VAL A 106 -18.84 17.43 -5.24
CA VAL A 106 -20.31 17.39 -5.37
C VAL A 106 -20.99 17.89 -4.11
N LYS A 107 -20.49 17.51 -2.94
CA LYS A 107 -21.03 17.97 -1.66
C LYS A 107 -20.91 19.49 -1.49
N ALA A 108 -19.77 20.08 -1.85
CA ALA A 108 -19.57 21.51 -1.83
C ALA A 108 -20.55 22.24 -2.77
N VAL A 109 -20.73 21.72 -3.99
CA VAL A 109 -21.72 22.28 -4.94
C VAL A 109 -23.12 22.21 -4.38
N CYS A 110 -23.54 21.07 -3.82
CA CYS A 110 -24.87 20.92 -3.20
C CYS A 110 -25.09 21.90 -2.05
N LEU A 111 -24.07 22.13 -1.21
CA LEU A 111 -24.15 23.09 -0.11
C LEU A 111 -24.35 24.53 -0.62
N VAL A 112 -23.60 24.92 -1.65
CA VAL A 112 -23.72 26.25 -2.27
C VAL A 112 -25.11 26.42 -2.89
N LEU A 113 -25.61 25.45 -3.64
CA LEU A 113 -26.92 25.49 -4.25
C LEU A 113 -28.05 25.52 -3.19
N GLY A 114 -27.86 24.80 -2.08
CA GLY A 114 -28.77 24.86 -0.93
C GLY A 114 -28.80 26.22 -0.24
N ALA A 115 -27.63 26.83 -0.05
CA ALA A 115 -27.51 28.17 0.52
C ALA A 115 -28.16 29.26 -0.36
N LEU A 116 -28.13 29.06 -1.67
CA LEU A 116 -28.80 29.95 -2.65
C LEU A 116 -30.30 29.66 -2.78
N GLY A 117 -30.84 28.66 -2.05
CA GLY A 117 -32.26 28.31 -2.12
C GLY A 117 -32.67 27.58 -3.41
N ILE A 118 -31.71 27.17 -4.25
CA ILE A 118 -31.96 26.52 -5.54
C ILE A 118 -32.18 25.00 -5.34
N ALA A 119 -31.40 24.38 -4.44
CA ALA A 119 -31.47 22.94 -4.16
C ALA A 119 -32.41 22.68 -2.96
N ASN A 120 -33.33 21.74 -3.12
CA ASN A 120 -34.16 21.22 -2.04
C ASN A 120 -33.52 19.96 -1.42
N MET A 121 -34.05 19.50 -0.30
CA MET A 121 -33.60 18.34 0.45
C MET A 121 -33.50 17.06 -0.44
N TRP A 122 -34.46 16.87 -1.35
CA TRP A 122 -34.49 15.70 -2.23
C TRP A 122 -33.32 15.68 -3.20
N VAL A 123 -32.96 16.84 -3.77
CA VAL A 123 -31.77 16.96 -4.66
C VAL A 123 -30.50 16.60 -3.91
N ALA A 124 -30.38 17.05 -2.65
CA ALA A 124 -29.20 16.72 -1.83
C ALA A 124 -29.12 15.20 -1.55
N ILE A 125 -30.24 14.55 -1.23
CA ILE A 125 -30.28 13.09 -0.98
C ILE A 125 -29.93 12.32 -2.27
N PHE A 126 -30.50 12.67 -3.42
CA PHE A 126 -30.21 12.01 -4.69
C PHE A 126 -28.75 12.22 -5.11
N ALA A 127 -28.19 13.40 -4.87
CA ALA A 127 -26.78 13.65 -5.15
C ALA A 127 -25.88 12.77 -4.27
N ASP A 128 -26.16 12.65 -2.98
CA ASP A 128 -25.35 11.88 -2.01
C ASP A 128 -25.37 10.37 -2.36
N VAL A 129 -26.53 9.81 -2.63
CA VAL A 129 -26.69 8.42 -3.06
C VAL A 129 -26.04 8.17 -4.44
N GLY A 130 -26.24 9.09 -5.38
CA GLY A 130 -25.63 9.00 -6.72
C GLY A 130 -24.12 9.02 -6.66
N VAL A 131 -23.53 9.89 -5.86
CA VAL A 131 -22.09 9.96 -5.64
C VAL A 131 -21.58 8.65 -5.05
N MET A 132 -22.25 8.08 -4.04
CA MET A 132 -21.86 6.80 -3.45
C MET A 132 -21.83 5.68 -4.50
N VAL A 133 -22.88 5.55 -5.31
CA VAL A 133 -22.92 4.54 -6.39
C VAL A 133 -21.79 4.74 -7.39
N LEU A 134 -21.54 5.97 -7.83
CA LEU A 134 -20.45 6.27 -8.77
C LEU A 134 -19.08 5.97 -8.17
N CYS A 135 -18.86 6.28 -6.89
CA CYS A 135 -17.63 5.94 -6.18
C CYS A 135 -17.40 4.43 -6.09
N VAL A 136 -18.47 3.64 -5.82
CA VAL A 136 -18.40 2.17 -5.81
C VAL A 136 -18.05 1.62 -7.18
N LEU A 137 -18.70 2.12 -8.24
CA LEU A 137 -18.40 1.73 -9.62
C LEU A 137 -16.97 2.09 -10.02
N ASN A 138 -16.47 3.25 -9.60
CA ASN A 138 -15.08 3.63 -9.84
C ASN A 138 -14.11 2.74 -9.05
N ALA A 139 -14.43 2.40 -7.79
CA ALA A 139 -13.61 1.50 -6.97
C ALA A 139 -13.55 0.08 -7.57
N ALA A 140 -14.63 -0.41 -8.19
CA ALA A 140 -14.67 -1.70 -8.88
C ALA A 140 -13.62 -1.81 -10.01
N ARG A 141 -13.12 -0.69 -10.53
CA ARG A 141 -12.01 -0.68 -11.50
C ARG A 141 -10.68 -1.15 -10.91
N ALA A 142 -10.57 -1.16 -9.58
CA ALA A 142 -9.40 -1.75 -8.90
C ALA A 142 -9.29 -3.26 -9.18
N LEU A 143 -10.42 -3.96 -9.30
CA LEU A 143 -10.49 -5.40 -9.56
C LEU A 143 -10.02 -5.77 -10.98
N ASN A 144 -9.97 -4.82 -11.90
CA ASN A 144 -9.52 -5.09 -13.26
C ASN A 144 -7.98 -4.99 -13.34
N THR A 145 -7.33 -6.11 -13.07
CA THR A 145 -5.86 -6.27 -13.12
C THR A 145 -5.35 -6.84 -14.44
N LYS A 146 -6.22 -7.07 -15.44
CA LYS A 146 -5.87 -7.73 -16.72
C LYS A 146 -4.80 -7.01 -17.56
N HIS A 147 -4.40 -5.80 -17.20
CA HIS A 147 -3.41 -4.99 -17.95
C HIS A 147 -2.24 -4.50 -17.07
N MET A 148 -1.88 -5.29 -16.04
CA MET A 148 -0.75 -4.95 -15.15
C MET A 148 0.39 -5.95 -15.27
#